data_76db3788b4655f8ee2db904b522191a9
#
_entry.id   76db3788b4655f8ee2db904b522191a9
#
_cell.length_a   1.000
_cell.length_b   1.000
_cell.length_c   1.000
_cell.angle_alpha   90.00
_cell.angle_beta   90.00
_cell.angle_gamma   90.00
#
_symmetry.space_group_name_H-M   'P 1'
#
loop_
_entity.id
_entity.type
_entity.pdbx_description
1 polymer ?
#
loop_
_entity_poly.entity_id
_entity_poly.type
_entity_poly.pdbx_seq_one_letter_code
_entity_poly.pdbx_strand_id
1 'polypeptide(L)'
;RGSGEVALALEELTECVSGQPGIEEQMIQREIVVSLNHFLASLSVDERTVFLCRYWYVNSMEEIARKTGFSLGKIKSMLHRTRKKLAASLQKEGLE
;
A
#
# COMPACT_ATOMS: atom_id res chain seq x y z
N ARG A 1 -18.03 2.85 -10.88
CA ARG A 1 -17.01 3.39 -10.13
C ARG A 1 -16.17 2.29 -9.45
N GLY A 2 -15.77 1.72 -9.05
CA GLY A 2 -15.01 0.77 -8.32
C GLY A 2 -14.15 -0.14 -9.16
N SER A 3 -14.66 -0.67 -10.24
CA SER A 3 -13.87 -1.71 -10.90
C SER A 3 -12.58 -1.14 -11.51
N GLY A 4 -12.64 0.09 -12.06
CA GLY A 4 -11.43 0.70 -12.58
C GLY A 4 -10.44 1.03 -11.49
N GLU A 5 -10.93 1.54 -10.36
CA GLU A 5 -10.04 1.88 -9.25
C GLU A 5 -9.48 0.63 -8.59
N VAL A 6 -10.28 -0.42 -8.49
CA VAL A 6 -9.77 -1.67 -7.94
C VAL A 6 -8.62 -2.19 -8.79
N ALA A 7 -8.78 -2.17 -10.12
CA ALA A 7 -7.73 -2.65 -11.00
C ALA A 7 -6.46 -1.83 -10.85
N LEU A 8 -6.59 -0.50 -10.76
CA LEU A 8 -5.43 0.37 -10.60
C LEU A 8 -4.74 0.13 -9.26
N ALA A 9 -5.53 0.03 -8.20
CA ALA A 9 -4.95 -0.20 -6.88
C ALA A 9 -4.23 -1.53 -6.82
N LEU A 10 -4.83 -2.57 -7.37
CA LEU A 10 -4.20 -3.88 -7.38
C LEU A 10 -2.92 -3.87 -8.19
N GLU A 11 -2.94 -3.16 -9.32
CA GLU A 11 -1.75 -3.07 -10.15
C GLU A 11 -0.61 -2.38 -9.41
N GLU A 12 -0.92 -1.30 -8.72
CA GLU A 12 0.09 -0.59 -7.94
C GLU A 12 0.70 -1.47 -6.86
N LEU A 13 -0.14 -2.22 -6.16
CA LEU A 13 0.37 -3.11 -5.12
C LEU A 13 1.13 -4.28 -5.71
N THR A 14 0.66 -4.82 -6.82
CA THR A 14 1.33 -5.94 -7.47
C THR A 14 2.73 -5.54 -7.88
N GLU A 15 2.89 -4.34 -8.45
CA GLU A 15 4.21 -3.87 -8.82
C GLU A 15 5.10 -3.74 -7.60
N CYS A 16 4.50 -3.35 -6.48
CA CYS A 16 5.25 -3.18 -5.25
C CYS A 16 5.87 -4.48 -4.77
N VAL A 17 5.14 -5.59 -4.92
CA VAL A 17 5.60 -6.87 -4.39
C VAL A 17 6.16 -7.81 -5.43
N SER A 18 5.99 -7.52 -6.71
CA SER A 18 6.27 -8.48 -7.77
C SER A 18 7.74 -8.83 -7.88
N GLY A 19 8.61 -7.99 -7.40
CA GLY A 19 10.04 -8.28 -7.45
C GLY A 19 10.60 -8.86 -6.17
N GLN A 20 9.75 -9.31 -5.26
CA GLN A 20 10.19 -9.78 -3.95
C GLN A 20 10.41 -11.28 -3.97
N PRO A 21 11.66 -11.74 -3.97
CA PRO A 21 11.89 -13.18 -3.88
C PRO A 21 11.45 -13.67 -2.51
N GLY A 22 10.94 -14.88 -2.48
CA GLY A 22 10.50 -15.45 -1.23
C GLY A 22 9.05 -15.18 -0.89
N ILE A 23 8.37 -14.36 -1.68
CA ILE A 23 6.93 -14.19 -1.51
C ILE A 23 6.27 -15.32 -2.28
N GLU A 24 5.78 -16.29 -1.57
CA GLU A 24 5.28 -17.50 -2.20
C GLU A 24 3.87 -17.78 -1.77
N GLU A 25 3.23 -18.65 -2.53
CA GLU A 25 1.85 -18.99 -2.26
C GLU A 25 1.66 -19.62 -0.89
N GLN A 26 2.64 -20.37 -0.45
CA GLN A 26 2.52 -21.03 0.82
C GLN A 26 2.72 -20.10 2.00
N MET A 27 3.02 -18.83 1.74
CA MET A 27 3.10 -17.89 2.83
C MET A 27 1.76 -17.82 3.53
N ILE A 28 1.79 -17.98 4.82
CA ILE A 28 0.56 -18.07 5.59
C ILE A 28 -0.08 -16.70 5.69
N GLN A 29 -1.38 -16.67 5.45
CA GLN A 29 -2.11 -15.41 5.46
C GLN A 29 -1.94 -14.66 6.77
N ARG A 30 -1.87 -15.41 7.86
CA ARG A 30 -1.69 -14.78 9.16
C ARG A 30 -0.38 -14.01 9.22
N GLU A 31 0.68 -14.56 8.65
CA GLU A 31 1.97 -13.89 8.64
C GLU A 31 1.91 -12.62 7.81
N ILE A 32 1.17 -12.67 6.70
CA ILE A 32 1.02 -11.50 5.87
C ILE A 32 0.28 -10.40 6.64
N VAL A 33 -0.78 -10.77 7.34
CA VAL A 33 -1.55 -9.81 8.11
C VAL A 33 -0.70 -9.18 9.21
N VAL A 34 0.10 -9.99 9.90
CA VAL A 34 0.96 -9.47 10.95
C VAL A 34 1.98 -8.50 10.38
N SER A 35 2.61 -8.88 9.27
CA SER A 35 3.59 -8.00 8.62
C SER A 35 2.95 -6.70 8.18
N LEU A 36 1.75 -6.78 7.62
CA LEU A 36 1.06 -5.59 7.16
C LEU A 36 0.71 -4.67 8.32
N ASN A 37 0.27 -5.25 9.43
CA ASN A 37 -0.05 -4.45 10.60
C ASN A 37 1.18 -3.75 11.14
N HIS A 38 2.32 -4.43 11.19
CA HIS A 38 3.57 -3.81 11.60
C HIS A 38 3.94 -2.67 10.68
N PHE A 39 3.79 -2.90 9.37
CA PHE A 39 4.10 -1.88 8.39
C PHE A 39 3.22 -0.65 8.60
N LEU A 40 1.91 -0.85 8.74
CA LEU A 40 1.00 0.27 8.92
C LEU A 40 1.31 1.05 10.20
N ALA A 41 1.69 0.34 11.25
CA ALA A 41 2.02 0.99 12.52
C ALA A 41 3.28 1.86 12.40
N SER A 42 4.14 1.55 11.43
CA SER A 42 5.36 2.31 11.24
C SER A 42 5.16 3.61 10.46
N LEU A 43 3.98 3.79 9.88
CA LEU A 43 3.70 4.97 9.07
C LEU A 43 3.22 6.12 9.93
N SER A 44 3.44 7.34 9.45
CA SER A 44 2.82 8.50 10.08
C SER A 44 1.30 8.40 9.90
N VAL A 45 0.58 9.20 10.67
CA VAL A 45 -0.88 9.20 10.57
C VAL A 45 -1.32 9.53 9.14
N ASP A 46 -0.70 10.55 8.55
CA ASP A 46 -1.08 10.97 7.21
C ASP A 46 -0.78 9.89 6.18
N GLU A 47 0.39 9.28 6.26
CA GLU A 47 0.76 8.22 5.33
C GLU A 47 -0.19 7.04 5.45
N ARG A 48 -0.51 6.65 6.68
CA ARG A 48 -1.43 5.54 6.90
C ARG A 48 -2.80 5.84 6.35
N THR A 49 -3.28 7.06 6.59
CA THR A 49 -4.59 7.46 6.11
C THR A 49 -4.66 7.38 4.59
N VAL A 50 -3.67 7.96 3.91
CA VAL A 50 -3.68 7.96 2.45
C VAL A 50 -3.55 6.54 1.91
N PHE A 51 -2.68 5.73 2.52
CA PHE A 51 -2.49 4.35 2.09
C PHE A 51 -3.79 3.56 2.22
N LEU A 52 -4.47 3.67 3.36
CA LEU A 52 -5.72 2.93 3.57
C LEU A 52 -6.81 3.43 2.66
N CYS A 53 -6.89 4.74 2.44
CA CYS A 53 -7.89 5.26 1.52
C CYS A 53 -7.70 4.70 0.12
N ARG A 54 -6.46 4.56 -0.31
CA ARG A 54 -6.18 4.09 -1.66
C ARG A 54 -6.39 2.59 -1.80
N TYR A 55 -5.86 1.82 -0.87
CA TYR A 55 -5.77 0.37 -1.07
C TYR A 55 -6.80 -0.43 -0.29
N TRP A 56 -7.36 0.13 0.75
CA TRP A 56 -8.43 -0.56 1.49
C TRP A 56 -9.79 -0.10 1.02
N TYR A 57 -9.99 1.22 0.94
CA TYR A 57 -11.27 1.77 0.53
C TYR A 57 -11.36 2.00 -0.96
N VAL A 58 -10.26 1.82 -1.66
CA VAL A 58 -10.20 1.92 -3.12
C VAL A 58 -10.71 3.27 -3.61
N ASN A 59 -10.30 4.32 -2.95
CA ASN A 59 -10.64 5.68 -3.39
C ASN A 59 -9.74 6.10 -4.53
N SER A 60 -10.27 6.94 -5.41
CA SER A 60 -9.45 7.55 -6.44
C SER A 60 -8.56 8.61 -5.82
N MET A 61 -7.53 9.03 -6.56
CA MET A 61 -6.65 10.10 -6.08
C MET A 61 -7.46 11.35 -5.77
N GLU A 62 -8.43 11.67 -6.63
CA GLU A 62 -9.26 12.86 -6.43
C GLU A 62 -10.10 12.74 -5.18
N GLU A 63 -10.62 11.55 -4.91
CA GLU A 63 -11.40 11.34 -3.69
C GLU A 63 -10.54 11.49 -2.45
N ILE A 64 -9.32 11.00 -2.51
CA ILE A 64 -8.40 11.14 -1.38
C ILE A 64 -8.06 12.60 -1.16
N ALA A 65 -7.85 13.34 -2.24
CA ALA A 65 -7.56 14.77 -2.14
C ALA A 65 -8.71 15.50 -1.46
N ARG A 66 -9.94 15.17 -1.81
CA ARG A 66 -11.10 15.81 -1.20
C ARG A 66 -11.21 15.46 0.28
N LYS A 67 -10.93 14.21 0.62
CA LYS A 67 -11.07 13.77 2.02
C LYS A 67 -9.97 14.34 2.91
N THR A 68 -8.76 14.46 2.40
CA THR A 68 -7.62 14.84 3.22
C THR A 68 -7.24 16.30 3.10
N GLY A 69 -7.63 16.95 2.01
CA GLY A 69 -7.19 18.31 1.75
C GLY A 69 -5.80 18.39 1.13
N PHE A 70 -5.16 17.25 0.87
CA PHE A 70 -3.84 17.23 0.25
C PHE A 70 -3.97 17.42 -1.25
N SER A 71 -2.92 17.97 -1.86
CA SER A 71 -2.87 18.08 -3.32
C SER A 71 -2.66 16.71 -3.94
N LEU A 72 -3.02 16.59 -5.21
CA LEU A 72 -2.81 15.34 -5.94
C LEU A 72 -1.34 14.96 -5.97
N GLY A 73 -0.47 15.96 -6.19
CA GLY A 73 0.96 15.69 -6.21
C GLY A 73 1.46 15.15 -4.90
N LYS A 74 0.98 15.72 -3.80
CA LYS A 74 1.38 15.24 -2.48
C LYS A 74 0.91 13.81 -2.25
N ILE A 75 -0.33 13.50 -2.66
CA ILE A 75 -0.87 12.16 -2.49
C ILE A 75 -0.06 11.16 -3.29
N LYS A 76 0.25 11.47 -4.53
CA LYS A 76 1.04 10.58 -5.36
C LYS A 76 2.43 10.35 -4.77
N SER A 77 3.05 11.40 -4.28
CA SER A 77 4.37 11.27 -3.65
C SER A 77 4.29 10.41 -2.40
N MET A 78 3.28 10.63 -1.58
CA MET A 78 3.11 9.87 -0.35
C MET A 78 2.90 8.39 -0.65
N LEU A 79 2.06 8.09 -1.64
CA LEU A 79 1.80 6.70 -2.00
C LEU A 79 3.05 6.04 -2.56
N HIS A 80 3.81 6.79 -3.37
CA HIS A 80 5.05 6.26 -3.91
C HIS A 80 6.01 5.88 -2.78
N ARG A 81 6.20 6.80 -1.83
CA ARG A 81 7.10 6.54 -0.72
C ARG A 81 6.61 5.40 0.14
N THR A 82 5.31 5.35 0.37
CA THR A 82 4.72 4.32 1.22
C THR A 82 4.86 2.96 0.56
N ARG A 83 4.67 2.88 -0.75
CA ARG A 83 4.85 1.62 -1.46
C ARG A 83 6.31 1.16 -1.40
N LYS A 84 7.25 2.09 -1.49
CA LYS A 84 8.66 1.72 -1.34
C LYS A 84 8.95 1.19 0.04
N LYS A 85 8.36 1.78 1.06
CA LYS A 85 8.51 1.28 2.42
C LYS A 85 7.91 -0.10 2.57
N LEU A 86 6.77 -0.34 1.94
CA LEU A 86 6.14 -1.65 1.98
C LEU A 86 7.02 -2.69 1.31
N ALA A 87 7.56 -2.37 0.13
CA ALA A 87 8.43 -3.30 -0.57
C ALA A 87 9.64 -3.64 0.28
N ALA A 88 10.24 -2.64 0.92
CA ALA A 88 11.39 -2.88 1.77
C ALA A 88 11.02 -3.74 2.98
N SER A 89 9.85 -3.49 3.55
CA SER A 89 9.37 -4.26 4.69
C SER A 89 9.17 -5.72 4.31
N LEU A 90 8.52 -5.95 3.18
CA LEU A 90 8.26 -7.31 2.71
C LEU A 90 9.55 -8.04 2.38
N GLN A 91 10.48 -7.34 1.74
CA GLN A 91 11.76 -7.94 1.40
C GLN A 91 12.52 -8.35 2.65
N LYS A 92 12.50 -7.49 3.64
CA LYS A 92 13.20 -7.76 4.88
C LYS A 92 12.64 -9.00 5.57
N GLU A 93 11.31 -9.13 5.59
CA GLU A 93 10.67 -10.24 6.28
C GLU A 93 10.59 -11.48 5.40
N GLY A 94 10.42 -11.30 4.11
CA GLY A 94 10.28 -12.42 3.20
C GLY A 94 11.57 -13.19 2.98
N LEU A 95 12.69 -12.55 3.21
CA LEU A 95 13.97 -13.21 3.02
C LEU A 95 14.44 -13.97 4.25
N GLU A 96 13.73 -13.82 5.35
CA GLU A 96 14.03 -14.57 6.54
C GLU A 96 13.60 -16.05 6.44
#